data_3cb4f669966b68e74d2dac5dc6e0f8d6
#
_entry.id   3cb4f669966b68e74d2dac5dc6e0f8d6
#
_cell.length_a   1.000
_cell.length_b   1.000
_cell.length_c   1.000
_cell.angle_alpha   90.00
_cell.angle_beta   90.00
_cell.angle_gamma   90.00
#
_symmetry.space_group_name_H-M   'P 1'
#
loop_
_entity.id
_entity.type
_entity.pdbx_description
1 polymer ?
#
loop_
_entity_poly.entity_id
_entity_poly.type
_entity_poly.pdbx_seq_one_letter_code
_entity_poly.pdbx_strand_id
1 'polypeptide(L)'
;IELKQYIERQLKMLETLYPNFWGRLIKGDYIECVIPNVSDAFRIALIIKNSIKAFKVNKTADNKPFYTYGARIAIGIGGMRIVDREQGIMDGEAIYLSGRSITKLGALNKGALTIETSNENLSQNLRVIAVLTDAILNDATPKQSQVIYYKLLGYKESEIAEKMKIYQSGVNNHSSSAKWYCIEEALNYFE
;
A
#
# COMPACT_ATOMS: atom_id res chain seq x y z
N ILE A 1 -6.90 8.87 -16.66
CA ILE A 1 -6.39 10.21 -16.26
C ILE A 1 -6.68 10.45 -14.78
N GLU A 2 -7.91 10.28 -14.30
CA GLU A 2 -8.30 10.57 -12.92
C GLU A 2 -7.52 9.75 -11.86
N LEU A 3 -7.34 8.43 -12.08
CA LEU A 3 -6.60 7.59 -11.15
C LEU A 3 -5.12 8.00 -11.05
N LYS A 4 -4.48 8.34 -12.16
CA LYS A 4 -3.08 8.80 -12.16
C LYS A 4 -2.90 10.06 -11.33
N GLN A 5 -3.73 11.06 -11.57
CA GLN A 5 -3.72 12.32 -10.81
C GLN A 5 -4.01 12.07 -9.32
N TYR A 6 -4.88 11.10 -9.01
CA TYR A 6 -5.14 10.69 -7.64
C TYR A 6 -3.89 10.08 -7.00
N ILE A 7 -3.23 9.14 -7.68
CA ILE A 7 -1.98 8.52 -7.19
C ILE A 7 -0.89 9.57 -6.95
N GLU A 8 -0.68 10.49 -7.89
CA GLU A 8 0.30 11.57 -7.75
C GLU A 8 0.02 12.45 -6.52
N ARG A 9 -1.26 12.77 -6.25
CA ARG A 9 -1.64 13.48 -5.01
C ARG A 9 -1.35 12.67 -3.76
N GLN A 10 -1.56 11.32 -3.78
CA GLN A 10 -1.23 10.47 -2.66
C GLN A 10 0.29 10.43 -2.40
N LEU A 11 1.10 10.34 -3.44
CA LEU A 11 2.56 10.36 -3.32
C LEU A 11 3.05 11.70 -2.73
N LYS A 12 2.53 12.83 -3.21
CA LYS A 12 2.85 14.15 -2.63
C LYS A 12 2.44 14.28 -1.15
N MET A 13 1.30 13.74 -0.77
CA MET A 13 0.86 13.69 0.62
C MET A 13 1.86 12.88 1.46
N LEU A 14 2.29 11.73 0.97
CA LEU A 14 3.28 10.89 1.67
C LEU A 14 4.63 11.60 1.81
N GLU A 15 5.08 12.36 0.81
CA GLU A 15 6.28 13.21 0.91
C GLU A 15 6.18 14.26 2.02
N THR A 16 4.96 14.74 2.31
CA THR A 16 4.74 15.70 3.40
C THR A 16 4.72 15.00 4.77
N LEU A 17 4.21 13.76 4.85
CA LEU A 17 4.03 13.04 6.11
C LEU A 17 5.28 12.27 6.55
N TYR A 18 6.08 11.79 5.60
CA TYR A 18 7.24 10.94 5.89
C TYR A 18 8.54 11.62 5.42
N PRO A 19 9.43 11.98 6.35
CA PRO A 19 10.69 12.63 6.01
C PRO A 19 11.51 11.79 5.03
N ASN A 20 11.98 12.45 3.98
CA ASN A 20 12.79 11.82 2.91
C ASN A 20 12.12 10.69 2.11
N PHE A 21 10.82 10.43 2.29
CA PHE A 21 10.07 9.62 1.33
C PHE A 21 10.18 10.25 -0.06
N TRP A 22 10.29 9.40 -1.06
CA TRP A 22 10.22 9.79 -2.45
C TRP A 22 9.41 8.76 -3.22
N GLY A 23 8.52 9.23 -4.06
CA GLY A 23 7.70 8.35 -4.89
C GLY A 23 7.34 8.99 -6.22
N ARG A 24 7.30 8.18 -7.28
CA ARG A 24 6.90 8.62 -8.61
C ARG A 24 6.06 7.59 -9.33
N LEU A 25 5.25 8.08 -10.25
CA LEU A 25 4.50 7.27 -11.19
C LEU A 25 5.29 7.17 -12.50
N ILE A 26 5.62 5.93 -12.92
CA ILE A 26 6.36 5.65 -14.14
C ILE A 26 5.43 4.91 -15.12
N LYS A 27 5.48 5.27 -16.41
CA LYS A 27 4.82 4.55 -17.51
C LYS A 27 3.42 4.02 -17.19
N GLY A 28 2.56 4.93 -16.72
CA GLY A 28 1.12 4.65 -16.68
C GLY A 28 0.61 4.08 -15.36
N ASP A 29 1.11 2.99 -14.87
CA ASP A 29 0.61 2.26 -13.69
C ASP A 29 1.72 1.74 -12.76
N TYR A 30 2.96 1.96 -13.09
CA TYR A 30 4.09 1.56 -12.25
C TYR A 30 4.45 2.69 -11.28
N ILE A 31 4.41 2.37 -9.98
CA ILE A 31 4.78 3.28 -8.90
C ILE A 31 6.11 2.80 -8.32
N GLU A 32 7.09 3.69 -8.24
CA GLU A 32 8.35 3.46 -7.59
C GLU A 32 8.47 4.37 -6.36
N CYS A 33 8.88 3.80 -5.23
CA CYS A 33 9.06 4.55 -3.99
C CYS A 33 10.40 4.18 -3.34
N VAL A 34 11.03 5.18 -2.72
CA VAL A 34 12.17 5.01 -1.82
C VAL A 34 11.77 5.50 -0.44
N ILE A 35 11.92 4.63 0.55
CA ILE A 35 11.50 4.85 1.93
C ILE A 35 12.73 4.64 2.81
N PRO A 36 13.41 5.72 3.25
CA PRO A 36 14.67 5.61 3.99
C PRO A 36 14.51 4.96 5.37
N ASN A 37 13.39 5.22 6.06
CA ASN A 37 13.09 4.56 7.31
C ASN A 37 12.35 3.25 7.05
N VAL A 38 13.01 2.12 7.30
CA VAL A 38 12.45 0.78 7.04
C VAL A 38 11.15 0.54 7.81
N SER A 39 11.04 1.04 9.05
CA SER A 39 9.82 0.89 9.87
C SER A 39 8.57 1.44 9.17
N ASP A 40 8.71 2.49 8.35
CA ASP A 40 7.57 3.09 7.65
C ASP A 40 7.16 2.32 6.38
N ALA A 41 8.01 1.41 5.89
CA ALA A 41 7.85 0.83 4.56
C ALA A 41 6.55 0.03 4.40
N PHE A 42 6.20 -0.78 5.39
CA PHE A 42 5.00 -1.59 5.35
C PHE A 42 3.74 -0.72 5.47
N ARG A 43 3.73 0.22 6.40
CA ARG A 43 2.62 1.18 6.58
C ARG A 43 2.36 1.99 5.31
N ILE A 44 3.40 2.55 4.69
CA ILE A 44 3.29 3.32 3.43
C ILE A 44 2.75 2.44 2.29
N ALA A 45 3.25 1.20 2.16
CA ALA A 45 2.74 0.25 1.18
C ALA A 45 1.24 -0.03 1.35
N LEU A 46 0.79 -0.22 2.60
CA LEU A 46 -0.63 -0.42 2.91
C LEU A 46 -1.48 0.83 2.66
N ILE A 47 -0.95 2.03 2.92
CA ILE A 47 -1.61 3.30 2.58
C ILE A 47 -1.85 3.37 1.06
N ILE A 48 -0.82 3.14 0.26
CA ILE A 48 -0.92 3.15 -1.20
C ILE A 48 -1.93 2.11 -1.68
N LYS A 49 -1.83 0.86 -1.21
CA LYS A 49 -2.72 -0.24 -1.61
C LYS A 49 -4.19 0.08 -1.30
N ASN A 50 -4.48 0.54 -0.09
CA ASN A 50 -5.85 0.84 0.33
C ASN A 50 -6.39 2.12 -0.31
N SER A 51 -5.57 3.14 -0.57
CA SER A 51 -5.97 4.34 -1.29
C SER A 51 -6.44 4.01 -2.72
N ILE A 52 -5.69 3.16 -3.43
CA ILE A 52 -6.02 2.71 -4.79
C ILE A 52 -7.33 1.91 -4.79
N LYS A 53 -7.50 0.98 -3.85
CA LYS A 53 -8.72 0.17 -3.74
C LYS A 53 -9.95 0.99 -3.34
N ALA A 54 -9.77 2.01 -2.52
CA ALA A 54 -10.83 2.94 -2.11
C ALA A 54 -11.19 3.97 -3.19
N PHE A 55 -10.39 4.10 -4.24
CA PHE A 55 -10.64 5.06 -5.31
C PHE A 55 -11.97 4.76 -6.01
N LYS A 56 -12.84 5.78 -6.07
CA LYS A 56 -14.15 5.64 -6.70
C LYS A 56 -14.00 5.63 -8.21
N VAL A 57 -14.40 4.53 -8.82
CA VAL A 57 -14.50 4.43 -10.28
C VAL A 57 -15.83 5.03 -10.72
N ASN A 58 -15.78 6.00 -11.65
CA ASN A 58 -17.00 6.49 -12.29
C ASN A 58 -17.63 5.34 -13.06
N LYS A 59 -18.91 5.06 -12.78
CA LYS A 59 -19.67 4.03 -13.48
C LYS A 59 -19.93 4.49 -14.91
N THR A 60 -19.27 3.83 -15.86
CA THR A 60 -19.63 3.92 -17.28
C THR A 60 -20.39 2.66 -17.67
N ALA A 61 -21.10 2.69 -18.79
CA ALA A 61 -21.84 1.53 -19.31
C ALA A 61 -20.95 0.29 -19.51
N ASP A 62 -19.65 0.50 -19.71
CA ASP A 62 -18.65 -0.56 -19.95
C ASP A 62 -18.02 -1.12 -18.66
N ASN A 63 -18.25 -0.49 -17.50
CA ASN A 63 -17.67 -0.94 -16.24
C ASN A 63 -18.60 -1.93 -15.52
N LYS A 64 -18.05 -3.08 -15.14
CA LYS A 64 -18.79 -4.04 -14.28
C LYS A 64 -19.15 -3.37 -12.95
N PRO A 65 -20.33 -3.69 -12.36
CA PRO A 65 -20.84 -3.02 -11.15
C PRO A 65 -19.91 -3.07 -9.94
N PHE A 66 -18.96 -3.99 -9.92
CA PHE A 66 -18.03 -4.22 -8.80
C PHE A 66 -16.56 -4.01 -9.19
N TYR A 67 -16.30 -3.26 -10.26
CA TYR A 67 -14.92 -2.98 -10.67
C TYR A 67 -14.21 -2.13 -9.60
N THR A 68 -13.08 -2.63 -9.12
CA THR A 68 -12.18 -1.91 -8.20
C THR A 68 -10.76 -2.00 -8.72
N TYR A 69 -9.97 -0.96 -8.51
CA TYR A 69 -8.55 -1.02 -8.76
C TYR A 69 -7.85 -1.79 -7.64
N GLY A 70 -6.79 -2.48 -7.99
CA GLY A 70 -5.88 -3.14 -7.06
C GLY A 70 -4.44 -2.76 -7.37
N ALA A 71 -3.55 -2.92 -6.39
CA ALA A 71 -2.12 -2.74 -6.57
C ALA A 71 -1.37 -4.00 -6.14
N ARG A 72 -0.41 -4.42 -6.98
CA ARG A 72 0.62 -5.39 -6.59
C ARG A 72 1.80 -4.60 -6.04
N ILE A 73 2.31 -5.01 -4.89
CA ILE A 73 3.38 -4.32 -4.17
C ILE A 73 4.46 -5.31 -3.77
N ALA A 74 5.69 -4.96 -4.06
CA ALA A 74 6.86 -5.66 -3.54
C ALA A 74 7.74 -4.66 -2.78
N ILE A 75 8.02 -4.97 -1.52
CA ILE A 75 8.92 -4.21 -0.67
C ILE A 75 10.26 -4.94 -0.68
N GLY A 76 11.32 -4.27 -1.12
CA GLY A 76 12.70 -4.73 -0.98
C GLY A 76 13.37 -3.96 0.15
N ILE A 77 13.94 -4.65 1.12
CA ILE A 77 14.69 -4.07 2.24
C ILE A 77 16.15 -4.39 2.05
N GLY A 78 16.96 -3.34 1.87
CA GLY A 78 18.39 -3.48 1.63
C GLY A 78 19.08 -2.14 1.40
N GLY A 79 20.39 -2.17 1.21
CA GLY A 79 21.17 -0.97 0.94
C GLY A 79 20.85 -0.32 -0.41
N MET A 80 20.86 1.01 -0.43
CA MET A 80 20.77 1.80 -1.65
C MET A 80 22.15 2.38 -1.96
N ARG A 81 22.60 2.19 -3.20
CA ARG A 81 23.90 2.68 -3.70
C ARG A 81 23.76 4.02 -4.38
N ILE A 82 22.71 4.20 -5.16
CA ILE A 82 22.40 5.43 -5.88
C ILE A 82 20.92 5.78 -5.62
N VAL A 83 20.68 7.02 -5.22
CA VAL A 83 19.34 7.60 -5.11
C VAL A 83 19.39 8.99 -5.74
N ASP A 84 19.31 9.07 -7.06
CA ASP A 84 19.21 10.32 -7.79
C ASP A 84 17.76 10.62 -8.13
N ARG A 85 17.16 11.50 -7.33
CA ARG A 85 15.74 11.86 -7.43
C ARG A 85 15.47 12.74 -8.66
N GLU A 86 16.43 13.54 -9.10
CA GLU A 86 16.29 14.46 -10.23
C GLU A 86 16.31 13.70 -11.55
N GLN A 87 17.29 12.83 -11.72
CA GLN A 87 17.39 11.97 -12.91
C GLN A 87 16.51 10.71 -12.79
N GLY A 88 16.04 10.41 -11.60
CA GLY A 88 15.26 9.21 -11.33
C GLY A 88 16.06 7.92 -11.46
N ILE A 89 17.34 7.97 -11.13
CA ILE A 89 18.21 6.79 -11.15
C ILE A 89 18.27 6.21 -9.75
N MET A 90 17.80 4.98 -9.63
CA MET A 90 17.78 4.23 -8.37
C MET A 90 18.55 2.92 -8.57
N ASP A 91 19.51 2.66 -7.68
CA ASP A 91 20.30 1.43 -7.72
C ASP A 91 20.67 0.99 -6.31
N GLY A 92 20.59 -0.31 -6.08
CA GLY A 92 20.91 -0.93 -4.81
C GLY A 92 20.17 -2.23 -4.58
N GLU A 93 20.51 -2.89 -3.48
CA GLU A 93 19.96 -4.19 -3.10
C GLU A 93 18.43 -4.15 -2.99
N ALA A 94 17.86 -3.10 -2.37
CA ALA A 94 16.43 -2.93 -2.22
C ALA A 94 15.70 -2.94 -3.58
N ILE A 95 16.27 -2.29 -4.61
CA ILE A 95 15.71 -2.26 -5.97
C ILE A 95 15.74 -3.65 -6.61
N TYR A 96 16.84 -4.39 -6.46
CA TYR A 96 16.93 -5.75 -7.01
C TYR A 96 15.93 -6.71 -6.32
N LEU A 97 15.79 -6.61 -5.00
CA LEU A 97 14.89 -7.45 -4.22
C LEU A 97 13.43 -7.16 -4.62
N SER A 98 13.00 -5.91 -4.62
CA SER A 98 11.64 -5.53 -4.99
C SER A 98 11.32 -5.84 -6.47
N GLY A 99 12.23 -5.55 -7.39
CA GLY A 99 12.06 -5.79 -8.82
C GLY A 99 11.90 -7.28 -9.17
N ARG A 100 12.71 -8.15 -8.56
CA ARG A 100 12.57 -9.61 -8.73
C ARG A 100 11.27 -10.13 -8.15
N SER A 101 10.86 -9.59 -7.00
CA SER A 101 9.67 -10.06 -6.29
C SER A 101 8.39 -9.62 -6.97
N ILE A 102 8.30 -8.40 -7.49
CA ILE A 102 7.12 -7.94 -8.23
C ILE A 102 6.88 -8.78 -9.50
N THR A 103 7.96 -9.20 -10.17
CA THR A 103 7.90 -10.07 -11.33
C THR A 103 7.37 -11.47 -10.97
N LYS A 104 7.86 -12.03 -9.85
CA LYS A 104 7.40 -13.35 -9.35
C LYS A 104 5.92 -13.33 -8.96
N LEU A 105 5.44 -12.27 -8.29
CA LEU A 105 4.02 -12.10 -7.95
C LEU A 105 3.14 -12.13 -9.20
N GLY A 106 3.56 -11.46 -10.26
CA GLY A 106 2.84 -11.46 -11.53
C GLY A 106 2.77 -12.82 -12.19
N ALA A 107 3.86 -13.60 -12.19
CA ALA A 107 3.96 -14.89 -12.85
C ALA A 107 3.20 -16.00 -12.12
N LEU A 108 3.17 -15.98 -10.78
CA LEU A 108 2.64 -17.09 -9.98
C LEU A 108 1.16 -16.94 -9.62
N ASN A 109 0.57 -15.78 -9.89
CA ASN A 109 -0.82 -15.45 -9.52
C ASN A 109 -1.11 -15.67 -8.01
N LYS A 110 -0.07 -15.52 -7.16
CA LYS A 110 -0.09 -15.78 -5.72
C LYS A 110 0.00 -14.49 -4.94
N GLY A 111 -1.14 -13.83 -4.74
CA GLY A 111 -1.21 -12.62 -3.94
C GLY A 111 -0.71 -11.37 -4.66
N ALA A 112 -0.76 -10.26 -3.97
CA ALA A 112 -0.43 -8.94 -4.49
C ALA A 112 0.47 -8.12 -3.55
N LEU A 113 1.06 -8.75 -2.50
CA LEU A 113 1.96 -8.11 -1.55
C LEU A 113 3.07 -9.07 -1.14
N THR A 114 4.32 -8.62 -1.17
CA THR A 114 5.48 -9.38 -0.67
C THR A 114 6.53 -8.44 -0.08
N ILE A 115 7.35 -8.98 0.82
CA ILE A 115 8.45 -8.26 1.47
C ILE A 115 9.68 -9.16 1.40
N GLU A 116 10.79 -8.63 0.93
CA GLU A 116 12.04 -9.36 0.75
C GLU A 116 13.23 -8.60 1.32
N THR A 117 14.15 -9.35 1.91
CA THR A 117 15.45 -8.86 2.41
C THR A 117 16.56 -9.79 1.93
N SER A 118 17.82 -9.44 2.17
CA SER A 118 18.95 -10.33 1.95
C SER A 118 19.04 -11.49 2.97
N ASN A 119 18.39 -11.36 4.11
CA ASN A 119 18.29 -12.43 5.09
C ASN A 119 17.09 -13.33 4.77
N GLU A 120 17.34 -14.55 4.31
CA GLU A 120 16.30 -15.48 3.86
C GLU A 120 15.32 -15.86 4.98
N ASN A 121 15.78 -16.09 6.21
CA ASN A 121 14.91 -16.42 7.35
C ASN A 121 13.96 -15.27 7.67
N LEU A 122 14.46 -14.04 7.67
CA LEU A 122 13.64 -12.85 7.88
C LEU A 122 12.65 -12.66 6.72
N SER A 123 13.10 -12.84 5.49
CA SER A 123 12.24 -12.78 4.29
C SER A 123 11.10 -13.80 4.36
N GLN A 124 11.33 -15.01 4.84
CA GLN A 124 10.26 -16.01 5.01
C GLN A 124 9.19 -15.54 5.98
N ASN A 125 9.57 -15.01 7.14
CA ASN A 125 8.64 -14.49 8.13
C ASN A 125 7.84 -13.30 7.58
N LEU A 126 8.53 -12.35 6.96
CA LEU A 126 7.90 -11.16 6.39
C LEU A 126 6.97 -11.50 5.21
N ARG A 127 7.31 -12.49 4.39
CA ARG A 127 6.41 -12.99 3.33
C ARG A 127 5.12 -13.58 3.89
N VAL A 128 5.19 -14.34 5.00
CA VAL A 128 3.98 -14.88 5.65
C VAL A 128 3.07 -13.75 6.12
N ILE A 129 3.63 -12.73 6.78
CA ILE A 129 2.88 -11.55 7.22
C ILE A 129 2.26 -10.84 6.02
N ALA A 130 3.03 -10.60 4.96
CA ALA A 130 2.57 -9.95 3.74
C ALA A 130 1.41 -10.71 3.10
N VAL A 131 1.52 -12.03 2.95
CA VAL A 131 0.49 -12.88 2.32
C VAL A 131 -0.80 -12.89 3.15
N LEU A 132 -0.70 -13.01 4.48
CA LEU A 132 -1.89 -13.00 5.35
C LEU A 132 -2.57 -11.63 5.36
N THR A 133 -1.79 -10.55 5.41
CA THR A 133 -2.32 -9.18 5.31
C THR A 133 -2.96 -8.95 3.94
N ASP A 134 -2.33 -9.42 2.85
CA ASP A 134 -2.88 -9.30 1.51
C ASP A 134 -4.22 -10.03 1.35
N ALA A 135 -4.36 -11.21 1.92
CA ALA A 135 -5.62 -11.97 1.92
C ALA A 135 -6.75 -11.15 2.56
N ILE A 136 -6.49 -10.54 3.73
CA ILE A 136 -7.45 -9.67 4.42
C ILE A 136 -7.82 -8.45 3.55
N LEU A 137 -6.82 -7.79 2.97
CA LEU A 137 -7.03 -6.59 2.17
C LEU A 137 -7.73 -6.88 0.84
N ASN A 138 -7.52 -8.06 0.27
CA ASN A 138 -8.19 -8.45 -0.97
C ASN A 138 -9.69 -8.71 -0.76
N ASP A 139 -10.08 -9.21 0.41
CA ASP A 139 -11.49 -9.41 0.78
C ASP A 139 -12.20 -8.10 1.16
N ALA A 140 -11.46 -7.08 1.58
CA ALA A 140 -12.04 -5.81 1.99
C ALA A 140 -12.76 -5.10 0.83
N THR A 141 -13.93 -4.55 1.10
CA THR A 141 -14.66 -3.69 0.15
C THR A 141 -13.98 -2.32 0.00
N PRO A 142 -14.29 -1.54 -1.06
CA PRO A 142 -13.73 -0.18 -1.21
C PRO A 142 -14.00 0.74 -0.01
N LYS A 143 -15.18 0.64 0.63
CA LYS A 143 -15.49 1.41 1.84
C LYS A 143 -14.67 0.97 3.05
N GLN A 144 -14.47 -0.33 3.22
CA GLN A 144 -13.59 -0.88 4.25
C GLN A 144 -12.14 -0.46 4.01
N SER A 145 -11.67 -0.54 2.77
CA SER A 145 -10.32 -0.04 2.41
C SER A 145 -10.17 1.45 2.66
N GLN A 146 -11.22 2.25 2.49
CA GLN A 146 -11.20 3.67 2.83
C GLN A 146 -11.06 3.89 4.35
N VAL A 147 -11.73 3.09 5.18
CA VAL A 147 -11.56 3.14 6.64
C VAL A 147 -10.15 2.73 7.03
N ILE A 148 -9.63 1.62 6.47
CA ILE A 148 -8.25 1.17 6.70
C ILE A 148 -7.25 2.28 6.31
N TYR A 149 -7.41 2.89 5.16
CA TYR A 149 -6.58 4.00 4.68
C TYR A 149 -6.50 5.15 5.69
N TYR A 150 -7.64 5.60 6.22
CA TYR A 150 -7.64 6.67 7.21
C TYR A 150 -7.04 6.24 8.55
N LYS A 151 -7.26 5.00 8.99
CA LYS A 151 -6.62 4.46 10.21
C LYS A 151 -5.10 4.38 10.06
N LEU A 152 -4.60 3.96 8.90
CA LEU A 152 -3.16 3.95 8.59
C LEU A 152 -2.54 5.35 8.63
N LEU A 153 -3.30 6.38 8.28
CA LEU A 153 -2.91 7.80 8.40
C LEU A 153 -3.05 8.35 9.83
N GLY A 154 -3.49 7.56 10.81
CA GLY A 154 -3.59 7.95 12.21
C GLY A 154 -4.87 8.70 12.59
N TYR A 155 -5.90 8.76 11.71
CA TYR A 155 -7.17 9.40 12.04
C TYR A 155 -7.96 8.60 13.09
N LYS A 156 -8.57 9.32 14.05
CA LYS A 156 -9.52 8.74 15.00
C LYS A 156 -10.84 8.38 14.32
N GLU A 157 -11.58 7.45 14.88
CA GLU A 157 -12.86 6.99 14.31
C GLU A 157 -13.89 8.12 14.14
N SER A 158 -13.91 9.10 15.04
CA SER A 158 -14.77 10.29 14.90
C SER A 158 -14.41 11.14 13.67
N GLU A 159 -13.11 11.34 13.43
CA GLU A 159 -12.62 12.08 12.28
C GLU A 159 -12.88 11.34 10.96
N ILE A 160 -12.75 10.01 10.99
CA ILE A 160 -13.07 9.14 9.84
C ILE A 160 -14.56 9.22 9.53
N ALA A 161 -15.41 9.18 10.55
CA ALA A 161 -16.86 9.29 10.41
C ALA A 161 -17.27 10.60 9.72
N GLU A 162 -16.67 11.71 10.14
CA GLU A 162 -16.87 13.03 9.52
C GLU A 162 -16.42 13.06 8.06
N LYS A 163 -15.18 12.59 7.77
CA LYS A 163 -14.61 12.55 6.41
C LYS A 163 -15.42 11.68 5.45
N MET A 164 -15.97 10.57 5.96
CA MET A 164 -16.75 9.63 5.15
C MET A 164 -18.25 9.97 5.14
N LYS A 165 -18.69 10.93 5.94
CA LYS A 165 -20.12 11.31 6.15
C LYS A 165 -20.98 10.10 6.54
N ILE A 166 -20.51 9.33 7.52
CA ILE A 166 -21.20 8.18 8.12
C ILE A 166 -21.17 8.29 9.65
N TYR A 167 -21.94 7.49 10.36
CA TYR A 167 -21.88 7.42 11.81
C TYR A 167 -20.62 6.70 12.29
N GLN A 168 -20.14 7.04 13.49
CA GLN A 168 -18.97 6.37 14.09
C GLN A 168 -19.17 4.87 14.24
N SER A 169 -20.39 4.42 14.56
CA SER A 169 -20.74 2.99 14.58
C SER A 169 -20.52 2.31 13.20
N GLY A 170 -20.76 3.05 12.11
CA GLY A 170 -20.45 2.58 10.75
C GLY A 170 -18.97 2.42 10.50
N VAL A 171 -18.13 3.34 11.02
CA VAL A 171 -16.65 3.22 10.94
C VAL A 171 -16.20 1.99 11.71
N ASN A 172 -16.69 1.79 12.93
CA ASN A 172 -16.36 0.63 13.75
C ASN A 172 -16.75 -0.68 13.05
N ASN A 173 -17.96 -0.76 12.49
CA ASN A 173 -18.41 -1.93 11.74
C ASN A 173 -17.52 -2.22 10.51
N HIS A 174 -17.14 -1.20 9.74
CA HIS A 174 -16.23 -1.38 8.61
C HIS A 174 -14.82 -1.82 9.06
N SER A 175 -14.32 -1.23 10.14
CA SER A 175 -13.02 -1.57 10.74
C SER A 175 -12.98 -3.02 11.23
N SER A 176 -13.99 -3.44 12.00
CA SER A 176 -14.08 -4.79 12.54
C SER A 176 -14.27 -5.84 11.44
N SER A 177 -15.16 -5.58 10.47
CA SER A 177 -15.38 -6.48 9.33
C SER A 177 -14.13 -6.61 8.45
N ALA A 178 -13.34 -5.54 8.32
CA ALA A 178 -12.07 -5.56 7.62
C ALA A 178 -10.91 -6.14 8.45
N LYS A 179 -11.19 -6.61 9.67
CA LYS A 179 -10.19 -7.22 10.56
C LYS A 179 -9.00 -6.29 10.84
N TRP A 180 -9.29 -5.01 11.11
CA TRP A 180 -8.25 -4.01 11.37
C TRP A 180 -7.26 -4.46 12.43
N TYR A 181 -7.70 -5.14 13.48
CA TYR A 181 -6.83 -5.64 14.55
C TYR A 181 -5.71 -6.56 14.04
N CYS A 182 -5.96 -7.36 12.99
CA CYS A 182 -4.93 -8.21 12.38
C CYS A 182 -3.91 -7.37 11.60
N ILE A 183 -4.39 -6.31 10.92
CA ILE A 183 -3.53 -5.40 10.15
C ILE A 183 -2.64 -4.60 11.12
N GLU A 184 -3.22 -4.12 12.21
CA GLU A 184 -2.52 -3.39 13.26
C GLU A 184 -1.42 -4.24 13.92
N GLU A 185 -1.71 -5.52 14.22
CA GLU A 185 -0.72 -6.48 14.74
C GLU A 185 0.42 -6.73 13.74
N ALA A 186 0.10 -6.86 12.46
CA ALA A 186 1.11 -7.01 11.41
C ALA A 186 2.00 -5.78 11.27
N LEU A 187 1.46 -4.57 11.44
CA LEU A 187 2.21 -3.32 11.47
C LEU A 187 3.14 -3.26 12.69
N ASN A 188 2.60 -3.54 13.89
CA ASN A 188 3.37 -3.53 15.15
C ASN A 188 4.55 -4.51 15.12
N TYR A 189 4.38 -5.65 14.45
CA TYR A 189 5.48 -6.61 14.27
C TYR A 189 6.55 -6.10 13.32
N PHE A 190 6.16 -5.35 12.30
CA PHE A 190 7.07 -4.86 11.26
C PHE A 190 7.86 -3.61 11.72
N GLU A 191 7.22 -2.70 12.45
CA GLU A 191 7.80 -1.47 12.99
C GLU A 191 8.78 -1.73 14.14
#